data_d3846456d6d2c397a4b6d2ce47d4989e
#
_entry.id   d3846456d6d2c397a4b6d2ce47d4989e
#
_cell.length_a   1.000
_cell.length_b   1.000
_cell.length_c   1.000
_cell.angle_alpha   90.00
_cell.angle_beta   90.00
_cell.angle_gamma   90.00
#
_symmetry.space_group_name_H-M   'P 1'
#
loop_
_entity.id
_entity.type
_entity.pdbx_description
1 polymer ?
#
loop_
_entity_poly.entity_id
_entity_poly.type
_entity_poly.pdbx_seq_one_letter_code
_entity_poly.pdbx_strand_id
1 'polypeptide(L)'
;MAVVLVCGGSAVSTAKTILYVPQDDRPVDLAYTTETARAAGYTVLTPPAAYLSGASFTGNAEALASWVEAHAGQADAMVLSMDSLLYGGLADSRKHGESMPVLQRRLQRVERWHRQYAQVPIYAFSTVMRSPWAGGRGVEPAYYLTYGRSIYSLAALQYKWHTGTLSAADKQAMFQLMGQIPLEYLQDWYSRRQKNMVLNERLIEDARNHVFTYFCLGHDDNSQHTQSSLEVAYLEKIAAAAGVTDFASFPGADQLGLLLIARAHNDFQQRHPTVQVLYPLGTGGETVPRYDGQAVEDTVAAHIQAIGGREVTTGRPDLLLAVYTPLLRGDGEAATVDNVPIMSASARTFLQQIRRATRQHIPVSIVDLTFSNGSDNTLLYGLYTQHMLYTPTAYNGWNTAGNAIGYGIGQGILAASMTAADRKNMLAVQYLDNWAYQANVRDYVQRMQLKMQRHVWEPCYAEEMTELQSLAKEQVQRYARLYLGLDPHTVEVTLPWRRLFEVAVQIRPQGDVPEEAQVRRQLREDRIKAREERVRAAAAALTQADGNEPADGKTPAQLAARQAYEDAVADLQRETVAAANARTIQEEEERAQTLRTWQPRR
;
A
#
# COMPACT_ATOMS: atom_id res chain seq x y z
N MET A 1 -23.57 -50.72 -38.60
CA MET A 1 -23.65 -49.61 -37.65
C MET A 1 -22.32 -49.49 -36.93
N ALA A 2 -21.49 -48.54 -37.31
CA ALA A 2 -20.21 -48.28 -36.64
C ALA A 2 -20.46 -47.14 -35.63
N VAL A 3 -20.24 -47.43 -34.34
CA VAL A 3 -20.31 -46.45 -33.26
C VAL A 3 -18.98 -45.72 -33.23
N VAL A 4 -19.00 -44.43 -33.63
CA VAL A 4 -17.85 -43.52 -33.45
C VAL A 4 -17.89 -43.02 -32.01
N LEU A 5 -16.98 -43.53 -31.16
CA LEU A 5 -16.70 -42.97 -29.85
C LEU A 5 -15.94 -41.64 -30.08
N VAL A 6 -16.60 -40.53 -29.92
CA VAL A 6 -15.95 -39.20 -29.78
C VAL A 6 -15.42 -39.11 -28.35
N CYS A 7 -14.12 -39.41 -28.16
CA CYS A 7 -13.39 -39.07 -26.94
C CYS A 7 -13.25 -37.53 -26.90
N GLY A 8 -14.16 -36.88 -26.21
CA GLY A 8 -14.01 -35.49 -25.83
C GLY A 8 -12.91 -35.37 -24.79
N GLY A 9 -11.66 -35.22 -25.25
CA GLY A 9 -10.56 -34.82 -24.37
C GLY A 9 -10.82 -33.38 -23.89
N SER A 10 -11.23 -33.22 -22.62
CA SER A 10 -11.16 -31.92 -21.96
C SER A 10 -9.70 -31.48 -21.99
N ALA A 11 -9.36 -30.54 -22.87
CA ALA A 11 -8.07 -29.87 -22.80
C ALA A 11 -8.01 -29.21 -21.45
N VAL A 12 -7.13 -29.67 -20.56
CA VAL A 12 -6.78 -28.98 -19.34
C VAL A 12 -6.17 -27.66 -19.80
N SER A 13 -6.94 -26.57 -19.70
CA SER A 13 -6.43 -25.24 -19.98
C SER A 13 -5.32 -24.98 -18.95
N THR A 14 -4.08 -24.96 -19.40
CA THR A 14 -2.96 -24.57 -18.55
C THR A 14 -3.18 -23.12 -18.11
N ALA A 15 -3.01 -22.85 -16.82
CA ALA A 15 -3.10 -21.51 -16.29
C ALA A 15 -2.13 -20.57 -17.05
N LYS A 16 -2.62 -19.40 -17.48
CA LYS A 16 -1.75 -18.43 -18.14
C LYS A 16 -0.73 -17.86 -17.16
N THR A 17 0.46 -17.60 -17.67
CA THR A 17 1.61 -17.13 -16.89
C THR A 17 1.83 -15.64 -17.11
N ILE A 18 1.83 -14.86 -16.04
CA ILE A 18 2.17 -13.44 -16.05
C ILE A 18 3.55 -13.26 -15.42
N LEU A 19 4.51 -12.69 -16.15
CA LEU A 19 5.76 -12.23 -15.60
C LEU A 19 5.56 -10.83 -15.06
N TYR A 20 5.75 -10.64 -13.75
CA TYR A 20 5.51 -9.38 -13.07
C TYR A 20 6.77 -8.83 -12.40
N VAL A 21 7.21 -7.65 -12.81
CA VAL A 21 8.24 -6.86 -12.12
C VAL A 21 7.55 -5.74 -11.35
N PRO A 22 7.45 -5.85 -10.01
CA PRO A 22 6.81 -4.82 -9.19
C PRO A 22 7.67 -3.58 -9.03
N GLN A 23 7.10 -2.54 -8.44
CA GLN A 23 7.74 -1.27 -8.21
C GLN A 23 8.76 -1.30 -7.05
N ASP A 24 8.49 -2.11 -6.04
CA ASP A 24 9.34 -2.42 -4.90
C ASP A 24 8.85 -3.68 -4.16
N ASP A 25 9.42 -3.99 -3.00
CA ASP A 25 9.09 -5.18 -2.20
C ASP A 25 7.96 -4.95 -1.18
N ARG A 26 7.30 -3.79 -1.18
CA ARG A 26 6.14 -3.56 -0.29
C ARG A 26 5.01 -4.53 -0.56
N PRO A 27 4.25 -4.92 0.49
CA PRO A 27 3.14 -5.87 0.33
C PRO A 27 2.13 -5.46 -0.75
N VAL A 28 1.80 -4.19 -0.85
CA VAL A 28 0.87 -3.64 -1.85
C VAL A 28 1.38 -3.88 -3.27
N ASP A 29 2.66 -3.65 -3.54
CA ASP A 29 3.23 -3.81 -4.87
C ASP A 29 3.51 -5.27 -5.22
N LEU A 30 4.01 -6.07 -4.29
CA LEU A 30 4.45 -7.44 -4.54
C LEU A 30 3.41 -8.47 -4.07
N ALA A 31 3.22 -8.63 -2.75
CA ALA A 31 2.46 -9.74 -2.18
C ALA A 31 0.97 -9.66 -2.53
N TYR A 32 0.29 -8.55 -2.23
CA TYR A 32 -1.15 -8.44 -2.46
C TYR A 32 -1.52 -8.47 -3.93
N THR A 33 -0.71 -7.83 -4.78
CA THR A 33 -0.86 -7.87 -6.25
C THR A 33 -0.70 -9.30 -6.77
N THR A 34 0.35 -10.00 -6.35
CA THR A 34 0.65 -11.36 -6.79
C THR A 34 -0.40 -12.35 -6.30
N GLU A 35 -0.81 -12.27 -5.04
CA GLU A 35 -1.82 -13.14 -4.45
C GLU A 35 -3.19 -12.94 -5.10
N THR A 36 -3.57 -11.68 -5.39
CA THR A 36 -4.80 -11.36 -6.13
C THR A 36 -4.80 -12.00 -7.52
N ALA A 37 -3.71 -11.90 -8.26
CA ALA A 37 -3.59 -12.52 -9.59
C ALA A 37 -3.60 -14.05 -9.54
N ARG A 38 -2.92 -14.66 -8.56
CA ARG A 38 -2.94 -16.12 -8.34
C ARG A 38 -4.34 -16.62 -7.98
N ALA A 39 -5.04 -15.90 -7.10
CA ALA A 39 -6.42 -16.20 -6.74
C ALA A 39 -7.37 -16.13 -7.95
N ALA A 40 -7.07 -15.28 -8.94
CA ALA A 40 -7.80 -15.22 -10.21
C ALA A 40 -7.39 -16.31 -11.21
N GLY A 41 -6.51 -17.25 -10.85
CA GLY A 41 -6.14 -18.42 -11.63
C GLY A 41 -4.87 -18.29 -12.49
N TYR A 42 -4.05 -17.26 -12.26
CA TYR A 42 -2.79 -17.06 -12.98
C TYR A 42 -1.61 -17.70 -12.28
N THR A 43 -0.65 -18.21 -13.07
CA THR A 43 0.72 -18.39 -12.61
C THR A 43 1.42 -17.04 -12.66
N VAL A 44 1.99 -16.57 -11.55
CA VAL A 44 2.69 -15.28 -11.50
C VAL A 44 4.16 -15.53 -11.18
N LEU A 45 5.02 -15.17 -12.14
CA LEU A 45 6.47 -15.16 -11.97
C LEU A 45 6.89 -13.78 -11.46
N THR A 46 7.60 -13.74 -10.34
CA THR A 46 8.15 -12.51 -9.75
C THR A 46 9.65 -12.67 -9.52
N PRO A 47 10.45 -11.61 -9.64
CA PRO A 47 11.87 -11.69 -9.31
C PRO A 47 12.07 -11.96 -7.81
N PRO A 48 13.23 -12.51 -7.42
CA PRO A 48 13.60 -12.61 -6.02
C PRO A 48 13.50 -11.24 -5.32
N ALA A 49 12.94 -11.19 -4.11
CA ALA A 49 12.78 -9.95 -3.35
C ALA A 49 14.11 -9.20 -3.16
N ALA A 50 15.24 -9.94 -3.08
CA ALA A 50 16.57 -9.35 -2.98
C ALA A 50 17.01 -8.51 -4.19
N TYR A 51 16.31 -8.59 -5.33
CA TYR A 51 16.56 -7.74 -6.50
C TYR A 51 15.72 -6.46 -6.50
N LEU A 52 14.64 -6.45 -5.73
CA LEU A 52 13.72 -5.33 -5.63
C LEU A 52 14.24 -4.25 -4.68
N SER A 53 13.80 -3.02 -4.88
CA SER A 53 14.00 -1.93 -3.94
C SER A 53 13.29 -2.23 -2.62
N GLY A 54 13.92 -1.90 -1.52
CA GLY A 54 13.37 -2.05 -0.17
C GLY A 54 13.65 -0.83 0.70
N ALA A 55 13.25 -0.90 1.96
CA ALA A 55 13.33 0.22 2.91
C ALA A 55 14.74 0.85 3.04
N SER A 56 15.78 0.03 2.98
CA SER A 56 17.16 0.44 3.27
C SER A 56 18.18 0.06 2.19
N PHE A 57 17.71 -0.47 1.07
CA PHE A 57 18.56 -0.86 -0.05
C PHE A 57 17.93 -0.51 -1.39
N THR A 58 18.79 -0.16 -2.32
CA THR A 58 18.42 0.13 -3.71
C THR A 58 18.18 -1.17 -4.47
N GLY A 59 17.16 -1.21 -5.31
CA GLY A 59 16.91 -2.34 -6.18
C GLY A 59 18.01 -2.50 -7.23
N ASN A 60 18.18 -3.73 -7.72
CA ASN A 60 19.21 -4.07 -8.68
C ASN A 60 18.62 -4.17 -10.09
N ALA A 61 18.59 -3.04 -10.83
CA ALA A 61 18.03 -2.96 -12.19
C ALA A 61 18.68 -3.96 -13.17
N GLU A 62 19.99 -4.23 -13.04
CA GLU A 62 20.68 -5.19 -13.91
C GLU A 62 20.28 -6.64 -13.61
N ALA A 63 20.17 -6.99 -12.33
CA ALA A 63 19.69 -8.31 -11.91
C ALA A 63 18.23 -8.53 -12.31
N LEU A 64 17.38 -7.51 -12.15
CA LEU A 64 15.98 -7.55 -12.60
C LEU A 64 15.89 -7.78 -14.11
N ALA A 65 16.65 -7.04 -14.91
CA ALA A 65 16.64 -7.19 -16.35
C ALA A 65 17.15 -8.60 -16.78
N SER A 66 18.20 -9.10 -16.15
CA SER A 66 18.71 -10.46 -16.42
C SER A 66 17.69 -11.53 -16.03
N TRP A 67 16.95 -11.30 -14.94
CA TRP A 67 15.88 -12.19 -14.52
C TRP A 67 14.71 -12.19 -15.53
N VAL A 68 14.31 -11.03 -16.04
CA VAL A 68 13.28 -10.95 -17.10
C VAL A 68 13.74 -11.74 -18.33
N GLU A 69 14.97 -11.54 -18.79
CA GLU A 69 15.53 -12.27 -19.95
C GLU A 69 15.51 -13.79 -19.78
N ALA A 70 15.74 -14.27 -18.56
CA ALA A 70 15.73 -15.69 -18.25
C ALA A 70 14.30 -16.30 -18.21
N HIS A 71 13.25 -15.50 -17.97
CA HIS A 71 11.89 -15.99 -17.75
C HIS A 71 10.86 -15.52 -18.79
N ALA A 72 11.17 -14.51 -19.60
CA ALA A 72 10.22 -13.92 -20.55
C ALA A 72 9.64 -14.95 -21.54
N GLY A 73 10.41 -15.94 -21.96
CA GLY A 73 9.95 -17.00 -22.85
C GLY A 73 8.91 -17.96 -22.23
N GLN A 74 8.68 -17.88 -20.91
CA GLN A 74 7.69 -18.68 -20.19
C GLN A 74 6.37 -17.91 -19.95
N ALA A 75 6.34 -16.62 -20.28
CA ALA A 75 5.22 -15.75 -19.98
C ALA A 75 4.22 -15.66 -21.14
N ASP A 76 2.94 -15.62 -20.81
CA ASP A 76 1.86 -15.23 -21.73
C ASP A 76 1.68 -13.71 -21.78
N ALA A 77 2.13 -12.98 -20.76
CA ALA A 77 2.21 -11.52 -20.71
C ALA A 77 3.30 -11.05 -19.74
N MET A 78 3.85 -9.89 -19.98
CA MET A 78 4.76 -9.20 -19.06
C MET A 78 4.10 -7.93 -18.51
N VAL A 79 4.15 -7.71 -17.19
CA VAL A 79 3.73 -6.48 -16.51
C VAL A 79 4.96 -5.91 -15.81
N LEU A 80 5.43 -4.75 -16.27
CA LEU A 80 6.78 -4.27 -15.97
C LEU A 80 6.77 -2.87 -15.35
N SER A 81 7.34 -2.74 -14.15
CA SER A 81 7.73 -1.45 -13.58
C SER A 81 8.97 -0.90 -14.27
N MET A 82 8.81 0.20 -14.98
CA MET A 82 9.95 0.88 -15.60
C MET A 82 10.82 1.57 -14.54
N ASP A 83 10.25 2.01 -13.42
CA ASP A 83 11.03 2.57 -12.31
C ASP A 83 12.01 1.54 -11.73
N SER A 84 11.58 0.28 -11.59
CA SER A 84 12.46 -0.81 -11.15
C SER A 84 13.54 -1.15 -12.17
N LEU A 85 13.18 -1.21 -13.44
CA LEU A 85 14.11 -1.58 -14.52
C LEU A 85 15.09 -0.47 -14.89
N LEU A 86 14.75 0.79 -14.67
CA LEU A 86 15.58 1.95 -14.98
C LEU A 86 16.41 2.40 -13.77
N TYR A 87 15.79 2.52 -12.60
CA TYR A 87 16.38 3.15 -11.41
C TYR A 87 16.65 2.19 -10.26
N GLY A 88 15.96 1.04 -10.23
CA GLY A 88 15.95 0.08 -9.14
C GLY A 88 14.61 -0.01 -8.40
N GLY A 89 13.77 1.02 -8.45
CA GLY A 89 12.44 1.06 -7.84
C GLY A 89 11.87 2.47 -7.70
N LEU A 90 10.67 2.57 -7.13
CA LEU A 90 9.97 3.85 -6.91
C LEU A 90 10.79 4.82 -6.07
N ALA A 91 11.25 4.41 -4.88
CA ALA A 91 12.06 5.26 -4.02
C ALA A 91 13.42 5.59 -4.66
N ASP A 92 13.96 4.71 -5.48
CA ASP A 92 15.22 4.91 -6.20
C ASP A 92 15.08 5.93 -7.32
N SER A 93 13.91 5.98 -7.98
CA SER A 93 13.63 7.02 -8.99
C SER A 93 13.79 8.44 -8.45
N ARG A 94 13.62 8.61 -7.13
CA ARG A 94 13.74 9.90 -6.42
C ARG A 94 15.18 10.22 -5.96
N LYS A 95 16.09 9.22 -5.96
CA LYS A 95 17.44 9.32 -5.35
C LYS A 95 18.58 8.95 -6.27
N HIS A 96 18.34 8.29 -7.41
CA HIS A 96 19.39 7.74 -8.24
C HIS A 96 20.40 8.78 -8.72
N GLY A 97 21.65 8.35 -8.83
CA GLY A 97 22.74 9.11 -9.44
C GLY A 97 23.11 8.65 -10.86
N GLU A 98 22.30 7.81 -11.48
CA GLU A 98 22.58 7.19 -12.78
C GLU A 98 22.80 8.20 -13.89
N SER A 99 23.72 7.88 -14.78
CA SER A 99 23.98 8.70 -15.96
C SER A 99 22.98 8.39 -17.08
N MET A 100 22.69 9.36 -17.94
CA MET A 100 21.79 9.15 -19.09
C MET A 100 22.20 7.98 -19.99
N PRO A 101 23.49 7.77 -20.33
CA PRO A 101 23.87 6.59 -21.11
C PRO A 101 23.54 5.25 -20.47
N VAL A 102 23.61 5.16 -19.12
CA VAL A 102 23.20 3.94 -18.39
C VAL A 102 21.69 3.73 -18.50
N LEU A 103 20.91 4.77 -18.22
CA LEU A 103 19.46 4.72 -18.28
C LEU A 103 18.94 4.40 -19.70
N GLN A 104 19.54 4.99 -20.72
CA GLN A 104 19.19 4.70 -22.11
C GLN A 104 19.51 3.25 -22.50
N ARG A 105 20.64 2.68 -22.06
CA ARG A 105 20.94 1.26 -22.31
C ARG A 105 19.93 0.34 -21.63
N ARG A 106 19.48 0.67 -20.40
CA ARG A 106 18.44 -0.10 -19.70
C ARG A 106 17.12 -0.05 -20.47
N LEU A 107 16.68 1.11 -20.93
CA LEU A 107 15.48 1.25 -21.75
C LEU A 107 15.57 0.44 -23.05
N GLN A 108 16.70 0.52 -23.77
CA GLN A 108 16.92 -0.25 -25.00
C GLN A 108 16.83 -1.77 -24.80
N ARG A 109 17.00 -2.28 -23.56
CA ARG A 109 16.77 -3.71 -23.29
C ARG A 109 15.29 -4.06 -23.42
N VAL A 110 14.40 -3.18 -22.93
CA VAL A 110 12.95 -3.39 -23.03
C VAL A 110 12.49 -3.37 -24.48
N GLU A 111 13.01 -2.40 -25.28
CA GLU A 111 12.76 -2.37 -26.72
C GLU A 111 13.24 -3.65 -27.44
N ARG A 112 14.37 -4.24 -26.99
CA ARG A 112 14.84 -5.54 -27.52
C ARG A 112 13.92 -6.69 -27.13
N TRP A 113 13.40 -6.71 -25.89
CA TRP A 113 12.48 -7.77 -25.44
C TRP A 113 11.19 -7.78 -26.27
N HIS A 114 10.63 -6.61 -26.60
CA HIS A 114 9.50 -6.50 -27.51
C HIS A 114 9.77 -7.20 -28.86
N ARG A 115 10.95 -7.00 -29.44
CA ARG A 115 11.33 -7.65 -30.71
C ARG A 115 11.62 -9.15 -30.56
N GLN A 116 12.26 -9.51 -29.46
CA GLN A 116 12.67 -10.90 -29.19
C GLN A 116 11.48 -11.80 -28.81
N TYR A 117 10.55 -11.24 -28.06
CA TYR A 117 9.35 -11.94 -27.56
C TYR A 117 8.09 -11.34 -28.17
N ALA A 118 8.05 -11.18 -29.47
CA ALA A 118 6.99 -10.44 -30.19
C ALA A 118 5.56 -10.99 -29.97
N GLN A 119 5.42 -12.23 -29.48
CA GLN A 119 4.12 -12.82 -29.17
C GLN A 119 3.68 -12.59 -27.72
N VAL A 120 4.55 -12.04 -26.87
CA VAL A 120 4.27 -11.79 -25.45
C VAL A 120 3.94 -10.31 -25.29
N PRO A 121 2.69 -9.95 -25.02
CA PRO A 121 2.30 -8.55 -24.79
C PRO A 121 3.01 -7.98 -23.57
N ILE A 122 3.48 -6.73 -23.70
CA ILE A 122 4.16 -5.99 -22.63
C ILE A 122 3.21 -4.88 -22.14
N TYR A 123 2.83 -4.96 -20.90
CA TYR A 123 2.15 -3.91 -20.16
C TYR A 123 3.17 -3.21 -19.26
N ALA A 124 3.39 -1.93 -19.47
CA ALA A 124 4.41 -1.20 -18.74
C ALA A 124 3.83 -0.04 -17.95
N PHE A 125 4.48 0.32 -16.87
CA PHE A 125 4.15 1.50 -16.08
C PHE A 125 5.40 2.19 -15.54
N SER A 126 5.31 3.50 -15.42
CA SER A 126 6.32 4.37 -14.82
C SER A 126 5.64 5.43 -13.98
N THR A 127 6.40 6.18 -13.18
CA THR A 127 5.86 7.28 -12.39
C THR A 127 6.50 8.62 -12.72
N VAL A 128 5.74 9.69 -12.54
CA VAL A 128 6.28 11.03 -12.41
C VAL A 128 6.72 11.22 -10.96
N MET A 129 7.99 11.55 -10.77
CA MET A 129 8.60 11.71 -9.46
C MET A 129 7.84 12.74 -8.60
N ARG A 130 7.48 12.39 -7.37
CA ARG A 130 6.75 13.27 -6.46
C ARG A 130 7.54 14.52 -6.05
N SER A 131 6.81 15.51 -5.56
CA SER A 131 7.33 16.73 -4.94
C SER A 131 6.69 16.88 -3.56
N PRO A 132 7.13 16.13 -2.54
CA PRO A 132 6.42 16.07 -1.26
C PRO A 132 6.69 17.32 -0.41
N TRP A 133 5.68 17.73 0.35
CA TRP A 133 5.83 18.77 1.38
C TRP A 133 6.82 18.41 2.48
N ALA A 134 6.90 17.12 2.85
CA ALA A 134 7.82 16.57 3.83
C ALA A 134 8.51 15.33 3.29
N GLY A 135 9.82 15.25 3.45
CA GLY A 135 10.61 14.09 3.04
C GLY A 135 10.67 13.02 4.12
N GLY A 136 10.77 11.75 3.70
CA GLY A 136 11.02 10.60 4.57
C GLY A 136 12.48 10.13 4.49
N ARG A 137 13.03 9.65 5.60
CA ARG A 137 14.37 9.04 5.59
C ARG A 137 14.40 7.81 4.68
N GLY A 138 15.38 7.75 3.82
CA GLY A 138 15.61 6.63 2.91
C GLY A 138 14.76 6.63 1.63
N VAL A 139 13.71 7.45 1.55
CA VAL A 139 12.82 7.52 0.37
C VAL A 139 13.01 8.79 -0.46
N GLU A 140 13.65 9.84 0.08
CA GLU A 140 14.17 11.00 -0.63
C GLU A 140 15.67 11.16 -0.39
N PRO A 141 16.38 12.03 -1.18
CA PRO A 141 17.76 12.42 -0.88
C PRO A 141 17.89 12.99 0.53
N ALA A 142 19.03 12.76 1.19
CA ALA A 142 19.24 13.15 2.58
C ALA A 142 19.01 14.65 2.84
N TYR A 143 19.40 15.52 1.90
CA TYR A 143 19.19 16.97 2.02
C TYR A 143 17.70 17.36 2.04
N TYR A 144 16.81 16.50 1.55
CA TYR A 144 15.37 16.77 1.50
C TYR A 144 14.75 16.84 2.90
N LEU A 145 15.35 16.19 3.91
CA LEU A 145 14.92 16.32 5.32
C LEU A 145 15.05 17.77 5.82
N THR A 146 16.05 18.51 5.36
CA THR A 146 16.31 19.89 5.77
C THR A 146 15.67 20.90 4.82
N TYR A 147 15.80 20.69 3.50
CA TYR A 147 15.43 21.68 2.49
C TYR A 147 14.15 21.30 1.72
N GLY A 148 13.54 20.14 1.97
CA GLY A 148 12.40 19.65 1.20
C GLY A 148 11.22 20.61 1.20
N ARG A 149 10.88 21.20 2.37
CA ARG A 149 9.82 22.21 2.47
C ARG A 149 10.14 23.45 1.63
N SER A 150 11.37 23.93 1.64
CA SER A 150 11.81 25.07 0.84
C SER A 150 11.81 24.76 -0.66
N ILE A 151 12.23 23.55 -1.06
CA ILE A 151 12.17 23.06 -2.44
C ILE A 151 10.72 22.96 -2.92
N TYR A 152 9.82 22.40 -2.10
CA TYR A 152 8.39 22.33 -2.38
C TYR A 152 7.78 23.72 -2.59
N SER A 153 8.06 24.66 -1.67
CA SER A 153 7.55 26.04 -1.76
C SER A 153 8.11 26.78 -2.98
N LEU A 154 9.39 26.56 -3.30
CA LEU A 154 10.00 27.12 -4.51
C LEU A 154 9.32 26.58 -5.77
N ALA A 155 9.04 25.29 -5.83
CA ALA A 155 8.36 24.67 -6.96
C ALA A 155 6.93 25.21 -7.14
N ALA A 156 6.20 25.46 -6.05
CA ALA A 156 4.87 26.08 -6.09
C ALA A 156 4.92 27.52 -6.66
N LEU A 157 5.97 28.28 -6.34
CA LEU A 157 6.18 29.62 -6.91
C LEU A 157 6.57 29.56 -8.38
N GLN A 158 7.38 28.58 -8.78
CA GLN A 158 7.69 28.33 -10.18
C GLN A 158 6.45 27.92 -10.98
N TYR A 159 5.53 27.12 -10.39
CA TYR A 159 4.25 26.83 -11.00
C TYR A 159 3.47 28.12 -11.31
N LYS A 160 3.36 29.03 -10.33
CA LYS A 160 2.73 30.36 -10.55
C LYS A 160 3.42 31.17 -11.64
N TRP A 161 4.74 31.08 -11.73
CA TRP A 161 5.47 31.75 -12.82
C TRP A 161 5.08 31.21 -14.19
N HIS A 162 5.09 29.87 -14.34
CA HIS A 162 4.72 29.22 -15.61
C HIS A 162 3.26 29.48 -16.02
N THR A 163 2.36 29.61 -15.05
CA THR A 163 0.94 29.92 -15.29
C THR A 163 0.63 31.42 -15.40
N GLY A 164 1.63 32.29 -15.24
CA GLY A 164 1.44 33.75 -15.32
C GLY A 164 0.71 34.36 -14.12
N THR A 165 0.60 33.64 -12.99
CA THR A 165 -0.13 34.07 -11.79
C THR A 165 0.77 34.57 -10.65
N LEU A 166 2.10 34.73 -10.92
CA LEU A 166 3.10 35.12 -9.93
C LEU A 166 2.98 36.60 -9.55
N SER A 167 2.68 36.88 -8.28
CA SER A 167 2.65 38.25 -7.74
C SER A 167 4.06 38.83 -7.47
N ALA A 168 4.15 40.15 -7.19
CA ALA A 168 5.42 40.79 -6.81
C ALA A 168 5.97 40.21 -5.48
N ALA A 169 5.08 39.91 -4.51
CA ALA A 169 5.45 39.27 -3.25
C ALA A 169 5.96 37.84 -3.47
N ASP A 170 5.30 37.08 -4.37
CA ASP A 170 5.74 35.73 -4.75
C ASP A 170 7.15 35.76 -5.39
N LYS A 171 7.46 36.75 -6.24
CA LYS A 171 8.80 36.92 -6.82
C LYS A 171 9.87 37.11 -5.73
N GLN A 172 9.58 37.97 -4.75
CA GLN A 172 10.50 38.20 -3.64
C GLN A 172 10.72 36.92 -2.83
N ALA A 173 9.64 36.18 -2.48
CA ALA A 173 9.71 34.92 -1.78
C ALA A 173 10.51 33.87 -2.56
N MET A 174 10.33 33.82 -3.90
CA MET A 174 11.08 32.89 -4.77
C MET A 174 12.58 33.15 -4.71
N PHE A 175 13.03 34.42 -4.82
CA PHE A 175 14.44 34.78 -4.71
C PHE A 175 15.02 34.47 -3.32
N GLN A 176 14.24 34.71 -2.25
CA GLN A 176 14.67 34.37 -0.89
C GLN A 176 14.88 32.85 -0.73
N LEU A 177 13.93 32.03 -1.20
CA LEU A 177 14.04 30.56 -1.14
C LEU A 177 15.25 30.06 -1.97
N MET A 178 15.45 30.61 -3.17
CA MET A 178 16.63 30.26 -4.00
C MET A 178 17.96 30.61 -3.28
N GLY A 179 18.02 31.68 -2.49
CA GLY A 179 19.20 32.02 -1.71
C GLY A 179 19.39 31.19 -0.44
N GLN A 180 18.34 30.53 0.05
CA GLN A 180 18.39 29.69 1.26
C GLN A 180 18.75 28.25 0.97
N ILE A 181 18.49 27.76 -0.24
CA ILE A 181 18.74 26.38 -0.63
C ILE A 181 20.13 26.30 -1.30
N PRO A 182 21.06 25.46 -0.81
CA PRO A 182 22.35 25.27 -1.48
C PRO A 182 22.18 24.88 -2.94
N LEU A 183 22.95 25.53 -3.82
CA LEU A 183 22.81 25.37 -5.27
C LEU A 183 23.01 23.92 -5.72
N GLU A 184 23.94 23.20 -5.09
CA GLU A 184 24.20 21.78 -5.38
C GLU A 184 22.97 20.89 -5.14
N TYR A 185 22.12 21.18 -4.16
CA TYR A 185 20.89 20.42 -3.89
C TYR A 185 19.79 20.73 -4.91
N LEU A 186 19.68 21.98 -5.34
CA LEU A 186 18.76 22.34 -6.43
C LEU A 186 19.23 21.70 -7.75
N GLN A 187 20.52 21.74 -8.05
CA GLN A 187 21.07 21.10 -9.23
C GLN A 187 20.86 19.59 -9.24
N ASP A 188 21.12 18.92 -8.11
CA ASP A 188 20.86 17.48 -7.98
C ASP A 188 19.39 17.16 -8.19
N TRP A 189 18.47 17.90 -7.55
CA TRP A 189 17.05 17.65 -7.60
C TRP A 189 16.47 17.85 -9.00
N TYR A 190 16.77 18.99 -9.65
CA TYR A 190 16.31 19.27 -11.01
C TYR A 190 16.98 18.40 -12.06
N SER A 191 18.27 18.12 -11.95
CA SER A 191 18.98 17.24 -12.88
C SER A 191 18.42 15.82 -12.89
N ARG A 192 18.07 15.29 -11.72
CA ARG A 192 17.42 13.97 -11.60
C ARG A 192 16.04 13.99 -12.24
N ARG A 193 15.20 14.98 -11.90
CA ARG A 193 13.87 15.13 -12.51
C ARG A 193 13.95 15.24 -14.03
N GLN A 194 14.88 16.03 -14.54
CA GLN A 194 15.10 16.17 -15.99
C GLN A 194 15.43 14.82 -16.64
N LYS A 195 16.28 14.00 -16.02
CA LYS A 195 16.58 12.66 -16.53
C LYS A 195 15.32 11.80 -16.58
N ASN A 196 14.55 11.78 -15.49
CA ASN A 196 13.31 11.01 -15.40
C ASN A 196 12.29 11.50 -16.45
N MET A 197 12.18 12.81 -16.65
CA MET A 197 11.32 13.40 -17.68
C MET A 197 11.69 12.93 -19.09
N VAL A 198 12.98 13.00 -19.46
CA VAL A 198 13.46 12.52 -20.75
C VAL A 198 13.15 11.03 -20.96
N LEU A 199 13.24 10.22 -19.90
CA LEU A 199 12.89 8.81 -20.00
C LEU A 199 11.38 8.61 -20.13
N ASN A 200 10.55 9.36 -19.39
CA ASN A 200 9.10 9.28 -19.53
C ASN A 200 8.62 9.74 -20.93
N GLU A 201 9.25 10.77 -21.53
CA GLU A 201 9.01 11.14 -22.94
C GLU A 201 9.33 9.97 -23.86
N ARG A 202 10.43 9.28 -23.63
CA ARG A 202 10.86 8.12 -24.43
C ARG A 202 9.90 6.95 -24.27
N LEU A 203 9.42 6.67 -23.05
CA LEU A 203 8.40 5.64 -22.78
C LEU A 203 7.07 5.95 -23.49
N ILE A 204 6.67 7.22 -23.57
CA ILE A 204 5.49 7.66 -24.33
C ILE A 204 5.73 7.44 -25.84
N GLU A 205 6.93 7.71 -26.35
CA GLU A 205 7.28 7.42 -27.74
C GLU A 205 7.26 5.90 -28.01
N ASP A 206 7.76 5.08 -27.09
CA ASP A 206 7.72 3.63 -27.17
C ASP A 206 6.27 3.10 -27.16
N ALA A 207 5.38 3.69 -26.35
CA ALA A 207 3.95 3.39 -26.39
C ALA A 207 3.33 3.74 -27.76
N ARG A 208 3.66 4.91 -28.32
CA ARG A 208 3.25 5.30 -29.68
C ARG A 208 3.72 4.30 -30.75
N ASN A 209 4.91 3.77 -30.57
CA ASN A 209 5.53 2.81 -31.49
C ASN A 209 5.12 1.35 -31.19
N HIS A 210 4.11 1.14 -30.33
CA HIS A 210 3.56 -0.16 -29.93
C HIS A 210 4.60 -1.13 -29.34
N VAL A 211 5.66 -0.61 -28.70
CA VAL A 211 6.59 -1.41 -27.89
C VAL A 211 5.82 -2.00 -26.70
N PHE A 212 4.87 -1.24 -26.16
CA PHE A 212 3.95 -1.67 -25.12
C PHE A 212 2.57 -1.92 -25.70
N THR A 213 1.92 -3.01 -25.23
CA THR A 213 0.50 -3.26 -25.46
C THR A 213 -0.36 -2.21 -24.78
N TYR A 214 0.08 -1.75 -23.60
CA TYR A 214 -0.50 -0.62 -22.88
C TYR A 214 0.54 -0.01 -21.93
N PHE A 215 0.53 1.31 -21.81
CA PHE A 215 1.43 2.04 -20.92
C PHE A 215 0.66 2.95 -19.96
N CYS A 216 0.93 2.81 -18.64
CA CYS A 216 0.40 3.70 -17.62
C CYS A 216 1.49 4.60 -17.04
N LEU A 217 1.21 5.90 -16.99
CA LEU A 217 2.03 6.89 -16.30
C LEU A 217 1.34 7.29 -15.00
N GLY A 218 1.83 6.81 -13.86
CA GLY A 218 1.33 7.15 -12.54
C GLY A 218 1.88 8.49 -12.05
N HIS A 219 1.10 9.21 -11.26
CA HIS A 219 1.56 10.45 -10.62
C HIS A 219 1.80 10.16 -9.14
N ASP A 220 3.06 10.04 -8.75
CA ASP A 220 3.46 9.77 -7.38
C ASP A 220 3.25 11.03 -6.52
N ASP A 221 2.30 10.98 -5.54
CA ASP A 221 1.93 12.07 -4.64
C ASP A 221 1.84 13.44 -5.36
N ASN A 222 0.93 13.57 -6.30
CA ASN A 222 0.81 14.71 -7.20
C ASN A 222 -0.17 15.79 -6.67
N SER A 223 0.16 16.41 -5.55
CA SER A 223 -0.62 17.57 -5.07
C SER A 223 -0.67 18.69 -6.11
N GLN A 224 -1.76 19.48 -6.10
CA GLN A 224 -1.91 20.63 -7.00
C GLN A 224 -0.77 21.64 -6.85
N HIS A 225 -0.42 22.30 -7.96
CA HIS A 225 0.55 23.40 -8.00
C HIS A 225 1.97 23.00 -7.55
N THR A 226 2.41 21.81 -7.90
CA THR A 226 3.75 21.28 -7.60
C THR A 226 4.60 21.19 -8.88
N GLN A 227 5.89 20.89 -8.71
CA GLN A 227 6.75 20.52 -9.84
C GLN A 227 6.22 19.27 -10.55
N SER A 228 5.71 18.28 -9.79
CA SER A 228 5.12 17.07 -10.37
C SER A 228 3.94 17.39 -11.27
N SER A 229 3.03 18.29 -10.85
CA SER A 229 1.88 18.68 -11.68
C SER A 229 2.25 19.40 -12.97
N LEU A 230 3.34 20.18 -12.98
CA LEU A 230 3.88 20.77 -14.22
C LEU A 230 4.42 19.70 -15.17
N GLU A 231 5.15 18.74 -14.64
CA GLU A 231 5.75 17.64 -15.41
C GLU A 231 4.68 16.71 -15.98
N VAL A 232 3.66 16.38 -15.18
CA VAL A 232 2.48 15.62 -15.65
C VAL A 232 1.80 16.33 -16.82
N ALA A 233 1.43 17.59 -16.64
CA ALA A 233 0.76 18.37 -17.70
C ALA A 233 1.59 18.46 -18.99
N TYR A 234 2.90 18.52 -18.87
CA TYR A 234 3.81 18.51 -20.01
C TYR A 234 3.82 17.16 -20.73
N LEU A 235 3.94 16.05 -20.00
CA LEU A 235 3.97 14.69 -20.57
C LEU A 235 2.62 14.30 -21.20
N GLU A 236 1.50 14.67 -20.57
CA GLU A 236 0.17 14.46 -21.13
C GLU A 236 -0.03 15.24 -22.44
N LYS A 237 0.47 16.47 -22.51
CA LYS A 237 0.45 17.26 -23.75
C LYS A 237 1.28 16.61 -24.85
N ILE A 238 2.45 16.03 -24.53
CA ILE A 238 3.27 15.28 -25.50
C ILE A 238 2.52 14.04 -25.97
N ALA A 239 1.94 13.25 -25.08
CA ALA A 239 1.20 12.05 -25.42
C ALA A 239 -0.01 12.36 -26.32
N ALA A 240 -0.76 13.42 -26.00
CA ALA A 240 -1.89 13.89 -26.81
C ALA A 240 -1.43 14.38 -28.19
N ALA A 241 -0.37 15.18 -28.26
CA ALA A 241 0.17 15.67 -29.53
C ALA A 241 0.73 14.54 -30.42
N ALA A 242 1.27 13.49 -29.82
CA ALA A 242 1.75 12.30 -30.51
C ALA A 242 0.62 11.32 -30.91
N GLY A 243 -0.63 11.53 -30.44
CA GLY A 243 -1.78 10.68 -30.73
C GLY A 243 -1.66 9.27 -30.14
N VAL A 244 -1.07 9.14 -28.94
CA VAL A 244 -0.90 7.82 -28.29
C VAL A 244 -2.24 7.36 -27.77
N THR A 245 -2.69 6.17 -28.19
CA THR A 245 -4.00 5.60 -27.83
C THR A 245 -3.91 4.55 -26.72
N ASP A 246 -2.81 3.79 -26.68
CA ASP A 246 -2.59 2.71 -25.70
C ASP A 246 -1.85 3.25 -24.48
N PHE A 247 -2.41 4.32 -23.91
CA PHE A 247 -1.80 5.11 -22.85
C PHE A 247 -2.87 5.66 -21.90
N ALA A 248 -2.51 5.71 -20.61
CA ALA A 248 -3.26 6.46 -19.61
C ALA A 248 -2.29 7.14 -18.62
N SER A 249 -2.72 8.29 -18.10
CA SER A 249 -2.00 9.09 -17.11
C SER A 249 -2.98 9.47 -15.99
N PHE A 250 -2.62 9.19 -14.73
CA PHE A 250 -3.50 9.41 -13.58
C PHE A 250 -2.76 9.34 -12.25
N PRO A 251 -3.32 9.91 -11.16
CA PRO A 251 -2.75 9.85 -9.82
C PRO A 251 -2.57 8.44 -9.28
N GLY A 252 -1.56 8.26 -8.45
CA GLY A 252 -1.20 7.03 -7.79
C GLY A 252 0.03 6.36 -8.40
N ALA A 253 0.59 5.42 -7.67
CA ALA A 253 1.79 4.67 -8.05
C ALA A 253 1.65 3.18 -7.71
N ASP A 254 1.15 2.85 -6.52
CA ASP A 254 1.16 1.49 -5.98
C ASP A 254 0.13 0.56 -6.67
N GLN A 255 -0.93 1.11 -7.27
CA GLN A 255 -1.98 0.34 -7.96
C GLN A 255 -1.60 -0.12 -9.37
N LEU A 256 -0.57 0.46 -9.99
CA LEU A 256 -0.29 0.34 -11.43
C LEU A 256 -0.07 -1.11 -11.87
N GLY A 257 0.67 -1.88 -11.08
CA GLY A 257 0.93 -3.29 -11.38
C GLY A 257 -0.35 -4.13 -11.40
N LEU A 258 -1.19 -4.01 -10.35
CA LEU A 258 -2.46 -4.75 -10.29
C LEU A 258 -3.43 -4.32 -11.39
N LEU A 259 -3.50 -3.03 -11.67
CA LEU A 259 -4.37 -2.48 -12.71
C LEU A 259 -4.01 -3.04 -14.10
N LEU A 260 -2.71 -3.12 -14.42
CA LEU A 260 -2.24 -3.69 -15.68
C LEU A 260 -2.37 -5.22 -15.73
N ILE A 261 -2.30 -5.92 -14.60
CA ILE A 261 -2.68 -7.34 -14.53
C ILE A 261 -4.17 -7.52 -14.83
N ALA A 262 -5.04 -6.64 -14.31
CA ALA A 262 -6.47 -6.65 -14.66
C ALA A 262 -6.71 -6.31 -16.14
N ARG A 263 -5.91 -5.41 -16.74
CA ARG A 263 -5.93 -5.16 -18.18
C ARG A 263 -5.54 -6.41 -18.97
N ALA A 264 -4.43 -7.05 -18.64
CA ALA A 264 -4.00 -8.30 -19.28
C ALA A 264 -5.07 -9.41 -19.15
N HIS A 265 -5.73 -9.49 -17.98
CA HIS A 265 -6.86 -10.41 -17.76
C HIS A 265 -8.01 -10.16 -18.76
N ASN A 266 -8.42 -8.90 -18.94
CA ASN A 266 -9.49 -8.54 -19.87
C ASN A 266 -9.10 -8.82 -21.33
N ASP A 267 -7.85 -8.50 -21.70
CA ASP A 267 -7.32 -8.74 -23.04
C ASP A 267 -7.22 -10.27 -23.34
N PHE A 268 -6.80 -11.09 -22.39
CA PHE A 268 -6.82 -12.56 -22.52
C PHE A 268 -8.22 -13.12 -22.72
N GLN A 269 -9.23 -12.51 -22.11
CA GLN A 269 -10.63 -12.91 -22.25
C GLN A 269 -11.34 -12.20 -23.40
N GLN A 270 -10.69 -11.28 -24.11
CA GLN A 270 -11.26 -10.43 -25.15
C GLN A 270 -12.53 -9.70 -24.65
N ARG A 271 -12.48 -9.16 -23.44
CA ARG A 271 -13.59 -8.49 -22.77
C ARG A 271 -13.29 -7.02 -22.56
N HIS A 272 -14.34 -6.20 -22.66
CA HIS A 272 -14.35 -4.79 -22.31
C HIS A 272 -15.39 -4.57 -21.22
N PRO A 273 -15.00 -4.70 -19.93
CA PRO A 273 -15.98 -4.68 -18.85
C PRO A 273 -16.68 -3.32 -18.75
N THR A 274 -17.98 -3.38 -18.44
CA THR A 274 -18.79 -2.20 -18.16
C THR A 274 -18.76 -1.90 -16.68
N VAL A 275 -18.42 -0.66 -16.31
CA VAL A 275 -18.35 -0.20 -14.92
C VAL A 275 -19.37 0.91 -14.69
N GLN A 276 -20.20 0.74 -13.69
CA GLN A 276 -21.08 1.81 -13.22
C GLN A 276 -20.50 2.40 -11.94
N VAL A 277 -20.48 3.73 -11.83
CA VAL A 277 -19.93 4.42 -10.67
C VAL A 277 -21.06 4.91 -9.76
N LEU A 278 -20.90 4.73 -8.46
CA LEU A 278 -21.84 5.15 -7.43
C LEU A 278 -21.13 6.03 -6.40
N TYR A 279 -21.60 7.26 -6.22
CA TYR A 279 -21.14 8.17 -5.17
C TYR A 279 -22.21 8.34 -4.07
N PRO A 280 -21.81 8.71 -2.82
CA PRO A 280 -22.77 9.06 -1.78
C PRO A 280 -23.71 10.18 -2.23
N LEU A 281 -25.02 9.96 -2.15
CA LEU A 281 -26.06 10.90 -2.62
C LEU A 281 -25.87 11.36 -4.08
N GLY A 282 -25.12 10.62 -4.91
CA GLY A 282 -24.82 10.97 -6.30
C GLY A 282 -23.83 12.13 -6.47
N THR A 283 -23.15 12.53 -5.41
CA THR A 283 -22.14 13.60 -5.40
C THR A 283 -20.81 13.09 -4.87
N GLY A 284 -19.74 13.83 -5.11
CA GLY A 284 -18.40 13.50 -4.60
C GLY A 284 -17.39 13.18 -5.69
N GLY A 285 -17.80 13.00 -6.94
CA GLY A 285 -16.90 12.85 -8.09
C GLY A 285 -16.01 14.07 -8.31
N GLU A 286 -16.53 15.27 -8.04
CA GLU A 286 -15.79 16.54 -8.14
C GLU A 286 -14.75 16.74 -7.00
N THR A 287 -14.70 15.86 -6.00
CA THR A 287 -13.72 15.94 -4.91
C THR A 287 -12.30 15.85 -5.48
N VAL A 288 -11.43 16.79 -5.09
CA VAL A 288 -10.00 16.73 -5.40
C VAL A 288 -9.25 16.29 -4.15
N PRO A 289 -8.75 15.04 -4.09
CA PRO A 289 -8.01 14.54 -2.95
C PRO A 289 -6.66 15.25 -2.78
N ARG A 290 -6.17 15.29 -1.54
CA ARG A 290 -4.96 16.04 -1.15
C ARG A 290 -3.72 15.67 -1.97
N TYR A 291 -3.54 14.40 -2.30
CA TYR A 291 -2.34 13.87 -2.94
C TYR A 291 -2.48 13.64 -4.44
N ASP A 292 -3.67 13.82 -5.02
CA ASP A 292 -3.96 13.39 -6.40
C ASP A 292 -3.99 14.56 -7.40
N GLY A 293 -4.35 15.75 -6.96
CA GLY A 293 -4.31 16.97 -7.79
C GLY A 293 -5.41 17.10 -8.85
N GLN A 294 -6.25 16.08 -9.05
CA GLN A 294 -7.38 16.09 -9.98
C GLN A 294 -8.65 15.52 -9.33
N ALA A 295 -9.80 15.70 -9.98
CA ALA A 295 -11.07 15.20 -9.48
C ALA A 295 -11.12 13.66 -9.45
N VAL A 296 -11.84 13.11 -8.46
CA VAL A 296 -12.04 11.66 -8.32
C VAL A 296 -12.69 11.06 -9.56
N GLU A 297 -13.68 11.73 -10.16
CA GLU A 297 -14.37 11.23 -11.37
C GLU A 297 -13.43 11.10 -12.57
N ASP A 298 -12.51 12.04 -12.76
CA ASP A 298 -11.51 11.98 -13.84
C ASP A 298 -10.53 10.83 -13.59
N THR A 299 -10.11 10.64 -12.33
CA THR A 299 -9.24 9.54 -11.91
C THR A 299 -9.93 8.20 -12.13
N VAL A 300 -11.19 8.06 -11.74
CA VAL A 300 -11.99 6.83 -11.95
C VAL A 300 -12.13 6.52 -13.43
N ALA A 301 -12.49 7.52 -14.27
CA ALA A 301 -12.65 7.35 -15.70
C ALA A 301 -11.34 6.87 -16.36
N ALA A 302 -10.20 7.46 -16.01
CA ALA A 302 -8.89 7.07 -16.53
C ALA A 302 -8.49 5.63 -16.12
N HIS A 303 -8.79 5.22 -14.89
CA HIS A 303 -8.53 3.86 -14.43
C HIS A 303 -9.44 2.82 -15.12
N ILE A 304 -10.73 3.15 -15.36
CA ILE A 304 -11.64 2.30 -16.13
C ILE A 304 -11.12 2.13 -17.56
N GLN A 305 -10.63 3.20 -18.18
CA GLN A 305 -10.01 3.13 -19.51
C GLN A 305 -8.75 2.25 -19.48
N ALA A 306 -7.91 2.38 -18.47
CA ALA A 306 -6.66 1.64 -18.36
C ALA A 306 -6.87 0.11 -18.29
N ILE A 307 -7.95 -0.37 -17.68
CA ILE A 307 -8.31 -1.81 -17.70
C ILE A 307 -8.99 -2.25 -19.01
N GLY A 308 -9.13 -1.39 -20.02
CA GLY A 308 -9.87 -1.67 -21.26
C GLY A 308 -11.38 -1.69 -21.08
N GLY A 309 -11.89 -1.12 -19.99
CA GLY A 309 -13.32 -1.03 -19.66
C GLY A 309 -13.97 0.23 -20.23
N ARG A 310 -15.26 0.37 -19.95
CA ARG A 310 -16.03 1.58 -20.25
C ARG A 310 -17.00 1.88 -19.11
N GLU A 311 -17.17 3.15 -18.80
CA GLU A 311 -18.19 3.60 -17.87
C GLU A 311 -19.58 3.54 -18.50
N VAL A 312 -20.59 3.16 -17.70
CA VAL A 312 -22.00 3.11 -18.11
C VAL A 312 -22.89 3.68 -17.02
N THR A 313 -23.93 4.39 -17.43
CA THR A 313 -24.92 4.99 -16.52
C THR A 313 -26.22 4.18 -16.42
N THR A 314 -26.46 3.28 -17.35
CA THR A 314 -27.68 2.48 -17.46
C THR A 314 -27.36 1.03 -17.80
N GLY A 315 -28.30 0.15 -17.51
CA GLY A 315 -28.14 -1.28 -17.74
C GLY A 315 -27.54 -2.01 -16.55
N ARG A 316 -27.23 -3.30 -16.73
CA ARG A 316 -26.55 -4.11 -15.71
C ARG A 316 -25.05 -4.05 -15.98
N PRO A 317 -24.25 -3.45 -15.09
CA PRO A 317 -22.81 -3.40 -15.27
C PRO A 317 -22.14 -4.74 -14.93
N ASP A 318 -20.93 -4.95 -15.47
CA ASP A 318 -20.06 -6.04 -15.04
C ASP A 318 -19.51 -5.77 -13.62
N LEU A 319 -19.31 -4.49 -13.25
CA LEU A 319 -18.87 -4.05 -11.94
C LEU A 319 -19.57 -2.74 -11.52
N LEU A 320 -20.13 -2.68 -10.33
CA LEU A 320 -20.51 -1.44 -9.67
C LEU A 320 -19.32 -0.98 -8.80
N LEU A 321 -18.73 0.15 -9.15
CA LEU A 321 -17.70 0.81 -8.35
C LEU A 321 -18.37 1.79 -7.39
N ALA A 322 -18.45 1.43 -6.13
CA ALA A 322 -19.03 2.25 -5.08
C ALA A 322 -17.92 3.09 -4.42
N VAL A 323 -17.83 4.36 -4.80
CA VAL A 323 -16.79 5.30 -4.38
C VAL A 323 -17.28 6.14 -3.21
N TYR A 324 -16.76 5.89 -2.02
CA TYR A 324 -17.16 6.57 -0.80
C TYR A 324 -16.27 7.79 -0.55
N THR A 325 -16.75 8.96 -0.92
CA THR A 325 -16.04 10.25 -0.81
C THR A 325 -16.56 11.10 0.33
N PRO A 326 -15.74 12.01 0.91
CA PRO A 326 -16.20 13.00 1.90
C PRO A 326 -17.13 14.01 1.21
N LEU A 327 -18.29 14.28 1.84
CA LEU A 327 -19.29 15.20 1.27
C LEU A 327 -19.03 16.69 1.55
N LEU A 328 -18.31 17.03 2.62
CA LEU A 328 -18.21 18.41 3.14
C LEU A 328 -16.80 18.78 3.61
N ARG A 329 -15.83 17.88 3.59
CA ARG A 329 -14.46 18.12 4.05
C ARG A 329 -13.49 17.52 3.05
N GLY A 330 -12.30 18.10 2.92
CA GLY A 330 -11.20 17.43 2.24
C GLY A 330 -10.82 16.15 2.98
N ASP A 331 -10.13 15.25 2.31
CA ASP A 331 -9.62 14.02 2.87
C ASP A 331 -8.66 14.30 4.04
N GLY A 332 -9.00 13.79 5.23
CA GLY A 332 -8.13 13.78 6.41
C GLY A 332 -7.28 12.50 6.44
N GLU A 333 -6.43 12.38 7.47
CA GLU A 333 -5.72 11.12 7.73
C GLU A 333 -6.65 10.14 8.47
N ALA A 334 -6.65 8.86 8.07
CA ALA A 334 -7.50 7.85 8.70
C ALA A 334 -7.15 7.58 10.18
N ALA A 335 -5.86 7.63 10.50
CA ALA A 335 -5.36 7.43 11.86
C ALA A 335 -5.51 8.71 12.70
N THR A 336 -6.75 9.17 12.92
CA THR A 336 -7.08 10.36 13.70
C THR A 336 -8.22 10.10 14.68
N VAL A 337 -8.32 10.96 15.71
CA VAL A 337 -9.42 10.91 16.69
C VAL A 337 -10.78 11.27 16.06
N ASP A 338 -10.80 11.92 14.90
CA ASP A 338 -12.02 12.29 14.18
C ASP A 338 -12.62 11.16 13.36
N ASN A 339 -11.88 10.06 13.14
CA ASN A 339 -12.35 8.87 12.45
C ASN A 339 -13.19 8.00 13.40
N VAL A 340 -14.36 8.50 13.78
CA VAL A 340 -15.29 7.83 14.69
C VAL A 340 -16.50 7.27 13.92
N PRO A 341 -17.07 6.12 14.32
CA PRO A 341 -18.16 5.45 13.61
C PRO A 341 -19.52 6.13 13.83
N ILE A 342 -19.69 7.33 13.29
CA ILE A 342 -20.96 8.09 13.38
C ILE A 342 -21.74 7.95 12.08
N MET A 343 -22.81 7.15 12.11
CA MET A 343 -23.65 6.82 10.96
C MET A 343 -24.50 8.02 10.50
N SER A 344 -24.07 8.70 9.43
CA SER A 344 -24.81 9.77 8.77
C SER A 344 -25.97 9.23 7.90
N ALA A 345 -26.87 10.10 7.47
CA ALA A 345 -27.91 9.75 6.50
C ALA A 345 -27.31 9.34 5.15
N SER A 346 -26.26 10.03 4.71
CA SER A 346 -25.51 9.73 3.49
C SER A 346 -24.91 8.32 3.54
N ALA A 347 -24.19 7.97 4.62
CA ALA A 347 -23.61 6.66 4.80
C ALA A 347 -24.69 5.54 4.79
N ARG A 348 -25.83 5.76 5.46
CA ARG A 348 -26.94 4.82 5.44
C ARG A 348 -27.48 4.58 4.01
N THR A 349 -27.70 5.67 3.28
CA THR A 349 -28.21 5.60 1.89
C THR A 349 -27.21 4.86 1.00
N PHE A 350 -25.93 5.17 1.12
CA PHE A 350 -24.86 4.50 0.36
C PHE A 350 -24.81 2.99 0.64
N LEU A 351 -24.85 2.58 1.92
CA LEU A 351 -24.91 1.18 2.31
C LEU A 351 -26.19 0.46 1.80
N GLN A 352 -27.34 1.15 1.78
CA GLN A 352 -28.58 0.60 1.23
C GLN A 352 -28.45 0.38 -0.30
N GLN A 353 -27.80 1.29 -1.03
CA GLN A 353 -27.56 1.13 -2.46
C GLN A 353 -26.63 -0.05 -2.75
N ILE A 354 -25.55 -0.21 -1.99
CA ILE A 354 -24.66 -1.38 -2.06
C ILE A 354 -25.45 -2.66 -1.79
N ARG A 355 -26.25 -2.70 -0.72
CA ARG A 355 -27.08 -3.87 -0.38
C ARG A 355 -28.06 -4.21 -1.50
N ARG A 356 -28.67 -3.20 -2.14
CA ARG A 356 -29.58 -3.41 -3.26
C ARG A 356 -28.86 -4.03 -4.45
N ALA A 357 -27.70 -3.50 -4.82
CA ALA A 357 -26.90 -4.02 -5.94
C ALA A 357 -26.46 -5.47 -5.70
N THR A 358 -25.97 -5.78 -4.49
CA THR A 358 -25.51 -7.13 -4.15
C THR A 358 -26.66 -8.15 -4.12
N ARG A 359 -27.88 -7.76 -3.70
CA ARG A 359 -29.08 -8.60 -3.80
C ARG A 359 -29.51 -8.86 -5.24
N GLN A 360 -29.15 -7.98 -6.17
CA GLN A 360 -29.35 -8.16 -7.60
C GLN A 360 -28.20 -8.93 -8.25
N HIS A 361 -27.28 -9.49 -7.45
CA HIS A 361 -26.08 -10.18 -7.91
C HIS A 361 -25.18 -9.33 -8.83
N ILE A 362 -25.18 -8.01 -8.66
CA ILE A 362 -24.23 -7.12 -9.31
C ILE A 362 -22.93 -7.16 -8.50
N PRO A 363 -21.77 -7.46 -9.13
CA PRO A 363 -20.48 -7.36 -8.45
C PRO A 363 -20.24 -5.92 -7.98
N VAL A 364 -19.87 -5.73 -6.70
CA VAL A 364 -19.65 -4.42 -6.11
C VAL A 364 -18.24 -4.32 -5.56
N SER A 365 -17.45 -3.40 -6.09
CA SER A 365 -16.18 -2.99 -5.46
C SER A 365 -16.39 -1.69 -4.70
N ILE A 366 -15.98 -1.65 -3.44
CA ILE A 366 -16.04 -0.46 -2.61
C ILE A 366 -14.65 0.18 -2.57
N VAL A 367 -14.60 1.48 -2.87
CA VAL A 367 -13.40 2.31 -2.74
C VAL A 367 -13.67 3.40 -1.71
N ASP A 368 -12.95 3.36 -0.61
CA ASP A 368 -13.12 4.25 0.54
C ASP A 368 -12.11 5.40 0.46
N LEU A 369 -12.59 6.59 0.15
CA LEU A 369 -11.79 7.80 -0.08
C LEU A 369 -12.08 8.90 0.96
N THR A 370 -12.82 8.59 2.02
CA THR A 370 -13.15 9.58 3.06
C THR A 370 -11.90 10.10 3.76
N PHE A 371 -10.93 9.21 3.93
CA PHE A 371 -9.63 9.51 4.53
C PHE A 371 -8.51 9.04 3.61
N SER A 372 -7.38 9.73 3.68
CA SER A 372 -6.11 9.20 3.16
C SER A 372 -5.53 8.19 4.14
N ASN A 373 -4.77 7.23 3.62
CA ASN A 373 -4.00 6.26 4.41
C ASN A 373 -4.83 5.38 5.36
N GLY A 374 -6.02 4.96 4.93
CA GLY A 374 -6.85 4.00 5.66
C GLY A 374 -8.36 4.23 5.53
N SER A 375 -9.13 3.36 6.14
CA SER A 375 -10.58 3.27 6.01
C SER A 375 -11.35 4.24 6.90
N ASP A 376 -12.58 4.56 6.49
CA ASP A 376 -13.58 5.25 7.32
C ASP A 376 -14.25 4.26 8.28
N ASN A 377 -14.11 4.50 9.58
CA ASN A 377 -14.73 3.67 10.62
C ASN A 377 -16.27 3.65 10.51
N THR A 378 -16.91 4.71 10.00
CA THR A 378 -18.36 4.74 9.79
C THR A 378 -18.80 3.73 8.73
N LEU A 379 -18.10 3.69 7.59
CA LEU A 379 -18.40 2.77 6.50
C LEU A 379 -18.21 1.31 6.94
N LEU A 380 -17.05 1.01 7.53
CA LEU A 380 -16.70 -0.36 7.92
C LEU A 380 -17.58 -0.86 9.07
N TYR A 381 -17.87 -0.03 10.06
CA TYR A 381 -18.82 -0.36 11.12
C TYR A 381 -20.24 -0.58 10.57
N GLY A 382 -20.64 0.20 9.57
CA GLY A 382 -21.92 0.02 8.88
C GLY A 382 -22.01 -1.29 8.11
N LEU A 383 -20.94 -1.69 7.40
CA LEU A 383 -20.83 -3.00 6.76
C LEU A 383 -20.86 -4.15 7.77
N TYR A 384 -20.15 -4.01 8.88
CA TYR A 384 -20.12 -4.99 9.95
C TYR A 384 -21.49 -5.20 10.59
N THR A 385 -22.14 -4.14 11.06
CA THR A 385 -23.43 -4.20 11.76
C THR A 385 -24.58 -4.69 10.88
N GLN A 386 -24.43 -4.55 9.56
CA GLN A 386 -25.37 -5.06 8.58
C GLN A 386 -25.01 -6.44 8.03
N HIS A 387 -23.98 -7.11 8.55
CA HIS A 387 -23.45 -8.41 8.10
C HIS A 387 -23.04 -8.39 6.60
N MET A 388 -22.43 -7.31 6.13
CA MET A 388 -22.10 -7.08 4.74
C MET A 388 -20.58 -7.11 4.44
N LEU A 389 -19.69 -7.36 5.41
CA LEU A 389 -18.23 -7.31 5.19
C LEU A 389 -17.77 -8.24 4.07
N TYR A 390 -18.39 -9.40 3.89
CA TYR A 390 -18.03 -10.36 2.83
C TYR A 390 -19.01 -10.34 1.64
N THR A 391 -19.89 -9.36 1.58
CA THR A 391 -20.86 -9.20 0.49
C THR A 391 -20.26 -8.49 -0.74
N PRO A 392 -19.41 -7.46 -0.61
CA PRO A 392 -18.74 -6.85 -1.75
C PRO A 392 -17.80 -7.83 -2.47
N THR A 393 -17.53 -7.56 -3.72
CA THR A 393 -16.57 -8.32 -4.54
C THR A 393 -15.13 -7.92 -4.20
N ALA A 394 -14.91 -6.63 -3.92
CA ALA A 394 -13.63 -6.07 -3.48
C ALA A 394 -13.85 -4.86 -2.58
N TYR A 395 -12.83 -4.50 -1.83
CA TYR A 395 -12.77 -3.32 -0.98
C TYR A 395 -11.33 -2.79 -0.95
N ASN A 396 -11.17 -1.48 -1.05
CA ASN A 396 -9.87 -0.84 -0.81
C ASN A 396 -10.03 0.58 -0.25
N GLY A 397 -9.14 0.95 0.68
CA GLY A 397 -8.99 2.28 1.28
C GLY A 397 -7.52 2.58 1.59
N TRP A 398 -6.61 1.95 0.83
CA TRP A 398 -5.17 2.08 1.03
C TRP A 398 -4.61 3.35 0.42
N ASN A 399 -3.80 4.07 1.20
CA ASN A 399 -2.93 5.16 0.81
C ASN A 399 -3.71 6.36 0.20
N THR A 400 -3.41 6.80 -1.02
CA THR A 400 -4.06 7.93 -1.67
C THR A 400 -5.26 7.50 -2.50
N ALA A 401 -6.08 8.45 -2.94
CA ALA A 401 -7.31 8.13 -3.67
C ALA A 401 -7.03 7.37 -4.98
N GLY A 402 -6.04 7.78 -5.76
CA GLY A 402 -5.66 7.08 -7.00
C GLY A 402 -5.26 5.63 -6.75
N ASN A 403 -4.47 5.37 -5.70
CA ASN A 403 -4.09 4.02 -5.30
C ASN A 403 -5.31 3.17 -4.94
N ALA A 404 -6.21 3.70 -4.09
CA ALA A 404 -7.42 2.98 -3.67
C ALA A 404 -8.37 2.69 -4.85
N ILE A 405 -8.56 3.64 -5.76
CA ILE A 405 -9.39 3.49 -6.97
C ILE A 405 -8.85 2.36 -7.85
N GLY A 406 -7.57 2.41 -8.19
CA GLY A 406 -6.97 1.42 -9.06
C GLY A 406 -6.95 0.02 -8.45
N TYR A 407 -6.65 -0.09 -7.16
CA TYR A 407 -6.72 -1.36 -6.43
C TYR A 407 -8.14 -1.91 -6.39
N GLY A 408 -9.13 -1.08 -6.05
CA GLY A 408 -10.53 -1.47 -6.01
C GLY A 408 -11.05 -1.95 -7.37
N ILE A 409 -10.70 -1.26 -8.45
CA ILE A 409 -11.04 -1.67 -9.82
C ILE A 409 -10.32 -2.97 -10.18
N GLY A 410 -9.00 -3.06 -9.98
CA GLY A 410 -8.20 -4.23 -10.33
C GLY A 410 -8.68 -5.48 -9.61
N GLN A 411 -8.85 -5.43 -8.28
CA GLN A 411 -9.39 -6.52 -7.49
C GLN A 411 -10.84 -6.86 -7.88
N GLY A 412 -11.68 -5.84 -8.12
CA GLY A 412 -13.08 -6.02 -8.52
C GLY A 412 -13.23 -6.81 -9.83
N ILE A 413 -12.39 -6.52 -10.82
CA ILE A 413 -12.36 -7.23 -12.11
C ILE A 413 -11.83 -8.66 -11.94
N LEU A 414 -10.70 -8.84 -11.28
CA LEU A 414 -10.07 -10.15 -11.10
C LEU A 414 -10.91 -11.10 -10.24
N ALA A 415 -11.67 -10.56 -9.28
CA ALA A 415 -12.52 -11.32 -8.38
C ALA A 415 -13.63 -12.13 -9.09
N ALA A 416 -13.99 -11.77 -10.31
CA ALA A 416 -14.93 -12.55 -11.13
C ALA A 416 -14.42 -13.98 -11.43
N SER A 417 -13.11 -14.17 -11.46
CA SER A 417 -12.45 -15.46 -11.71
C SER A 417 -12.02 -16.19 -10.43
N MET A 418 -12.25 -15.61 -9.25
CA MET A 418 -11.86 -16.19 -7.97
C MET A 418 -12.93 -17.11 -7.40
N THR A 419 -12.51 -18.09 -6.60
CA THR A 419 -13.42 -18.82 -5.73
C THR A 419 -14.02 -17.93 -4.65
N ALA A 420 -15.10 -18.37 -4.01
CA ALA A 420 -15.69 -17.63 -2.88
C ALA A 420 -14.71 -17.54 -1.68
N ALA A 421 -13.90 -18.57 -1.48
CA ALA A 421 -12.90 -18.61 -0.42
C ALA A 421 -11.77 -17.60 -0.69
N ASP A 422 -11.26 -17.54 -1.92
CA ASP A 422 -10.21 -16.60 -2.30
C ASP A 422 -10.68 -15.15 -2.19
N ARG A 423 -11.91 -14.85 -2.65
CA ARG A 423 -12.50 -13.51 -2.46
C ARG A 423 -12.64 -13.13 -1.00
N LYS A 424 -13.11 -14.08 -0.16
CA LYS A 424 -13.21 -13.84 1.28
C LYS A 424 -11.84 -13.55 1.90
N ASN A 425 -10.82 -14.28 1.49
CA ASN A 425 -9.45 -14.08 1.97
C ASN A 425 -8.90 -12.72 1.52
N MET A 426 -9.06 -12.35 0.26
CA MET A 426 -8.66 -11.05 -0.29
C MET A 426 -9.34 -9.89 0.46
N LEU A 427 -10.65 -9.95 0.67
CA LEU A 427 -11.39 -8.94 1.44
C LEU A 427 -10.89 -8.85 2.89
N ALA A 428 -10.66 -9.99 3.53
CA ALA A 428 -10.18 -10.03 4.91
C ALA A 428 -8.78 -9.38 5.04
N VAL A 429 -7.86 -9.64 4.11
CA VAL A 429 -6.55 -8.99 4.08
C VAL A 429 -6.70 -7.48 3.94
N GLN A 430 -7.55 -6.99 3.03
CA GLN A 430 -7.79 -5.56 2.86
C GLN A 430 -8.43 -4.90 4.10
N TYR A 431 -9.37 -5.57 4.76
CA TYR A 431 -9.95 -5.06 6.01
C TYR A 431 -8.93 -5.04 7.15
N LEU A 432 -8.06 -6.05 7.24
CA LEU A 432 -7.05 -6.10 8.30
C LEU A 432 -5.93 -5.07 8.07
N ASP A 433 -5.55 -4.82 6.82
CA ASP A 433 -4.61 -3.76 6.48
C ASP A 433 -5.28 -2.39 6.60
N ASN A 434 -6.24 -2.07 5.73
CA ASN A 434 -6.73 -0.70 5.54
C ASN A 434 -7.59 -0.21 6.72
N TRP A 435 -8.36 -1.08 7.35
CA TRP A 435 -9.23 -0.72 8.46
C TRP A 435 -8.59 -1.01 9.82
N ALA A 436 -8.28 -2.28 10.10
CA ALA A 436 -7.75 -2.63 11.41
C ALA A 436 -6.42 -1.92 11.67
N TYR A 437 -5.44 -2.08 10.77
CA TYR A 437 -4.12 -1.54 10.99
C TYR A 437 -4.05 -0.04 10.67
N GLN A 438 -4.33 0.37 9.45
CA GLN A 438 -4.07 1.74 9.00
C GLN A 438 -4.95 2.77 9.72
N ALA A 439 -6.25 2.50 9.88
CA ALA A 439 -7.16 3.46 10.49
C ALA A 439 -7.12 3.46 12.03
N ASN A 440 -6.75 2.34 12.66
CA ASN A 440 -6.92 2.18 14.11
C ASN A 440 -5.65 1.71 14.84
N VAL A 441 -5.07 0.57 14.45
CA VAL A 441 -3.97 -0.05 15.20
C VAL A 441 -2.68 0.75 15.05
N ARG A 442 -2.39 1.31 13.89
CA ARG A 442 -1.18 2.11 13.63
C ARG A 442 -1.04 3.28 14.60
N ASP A 443 -2.10 4.06 14.77
CA ASP A 443 -2.12 5.19 15.70
C ASP A 443 -2.01 4.72 17.17
N TYR A 444 -2.68 3.62 17.51
CA TYR A 444 -2.56 3.01 18.83
C TYR A 444 -1.11 2.58 19.11
N VAL A 445 -0.47 1.85 18.20
CA VAL A 445 0.93 1.43 18.35
C VAL A 445 1.86 2.65 18.47
N GLN A 446 1.66 3.66 17.64
CA GLN A 446 2.44 4.90 17.70
C GLN A 446 2.31 5.62 19.05
N ARG A 447 1.10 5.71 19.60
CA ARG A 447 0.85 6.35 20.91
C ARG A 447 1.37 5.54 22.09
N MET A 448 1.26 4.21 22.05
CA MET A 448 1.78 3.34 23.10
C MET A 448 3.30 3.37 23.15
N GLN A 449 3.92 3.64 22.03
CA GLN A 449 5.36 3.91 21.90
C GLN A 449 5.69 5.41 22.02
N LEU A 450 4.91 6.15 22.80
CA LEU A 450 4.90 7.62 22.97
C LEU A 450 6.25 8.26 23.29
N LYS A 451 7.24 7.48 23.61
CA LYS A 451 8.63 7.89 23.61
C LYS A 451 9.15 8.14 22.18
N MET A 452 8.41 7.70 21.15
CA MET A 452 8.69 7.93 19.73
C MET A 452 8.03 9.21 19.26
N GLN A 453 8.71 10.32 19.38
CA GLN A 453 8.39 11.58 18.69
C GLN A 453 8.77 11.47 17.20
N ARG A 454 8.34 10.38 16.53
CA ARG A 454 8.67 10.09 15.13
C ARG A 454 7.40 9.93 14.32
N HIS A 455 7.51 10.30 13.05
CA HIS A 455 6.45 10.06 12.09
C HIS A 455 6.37 8.58 11.71
N VAL A 456 5.18 8.10 11.36
CA VAL A 456 4.92 6.68 11.01
C VAL A 456 5.72 6.19 9.80
N TRP A 457 6.20 7.08 8.94
CA TRP A 457 7.04 6.78 7.78
C TRP A 457 8.55 6.76 8.10
N GLU A 458 8.95 7.10 9.31
CA GLU A 458 10.36 7.00 9.71
C GLU A 458 10.70 5.58 10.16
N PRO A 459 11.92 5.08 9.84
CA PRO A 459 12.36 3.78 10.31
C PRO A 459 12.40 3.70 11.84
N CYS A 460 11.86 2.63 12.38
CA CYS A 460 11.96 2.30 13.80
C CYS A 460 13.38 1.79 14.17
N TYR A 461 13.79 1.92 15.42
CA TYR A 461 15.02 1.32 15.88
C TYR A 461 14.93 -0.21 15.87
N ALA A 462 16.07 -0.87 15.65
CA ALA A 462 16.10 -2.33 15.55
C ALA A 462 15.63 -3.02 16.85
N GLU A 463 16.00 -2.47 17.98
CA GLU A 463 15.64 -2.94 19.33
C GLU A 463 14.14 -2.81 19.65
N GLU A 464 13.43 -1.89 18.99
CA GLU A 464 12.00 -1.65 19.19
C GLU A 464 11.12 -2.55 18.31
N MET A 465 11.66 -3.02 17.18
CA MET A 465 10.87 -3.68 16.13
C MET A 465 10.10 -4.91 16.60
N THR A 466 10.71 -5.75 17.45
CA THR A 466 10.05 -6.96 17.94
C THR A 466 8.81 -6.62 18.79
N GLU A 467 8.92 -5.60 19.64
CA GLU A 467 7.82 -5.16 20.49
C GLU A 467 6.71 -4.48 19.66
N LEU A 468 7.07 -3.57 18.75
CA LEU A 468 6.14 -2.89 17.86
C LEU A 468 5.36 -3.86 16.97
N GLN A 469 6.06 -4.81 16.36
CA GLN A 469 5.45 -5.82 15.51
C GLN A 469 4.57 -6.77 16.32
N SER A 470 4.99 -7.18 17.50
CA SER A 470 4.20 -8.01 18.41
C SER A 470 2.90 -7.31 18.82
N LEU A 471 2.98 -6.03 19.19
CA LEU A 471 1.82 -5.21 19.56
C LEU A 471 0.86 -5.01 18.37
N ALA A 472 1.41 -4.69 17.20
CA ALA A 472 0.61 -4.56 15.96
C ALA A 472 -0.11 -5.86 15.63
N LYS A 473 0.60 -7.00 15.68
CA LYS A 473 0.05 -8.34 15.42
C LYS A 473 -1.09 -8.65 16.37
N GLU A 474 -0.89 -8.48 17.68
CA GLU A 474 -1.91 -8.76 18.69
C GLU A 474 -3.21 -7.96 18.43
N GLN A 475 -3.08 -6.66 18.16
CA GLN A 475 -4.25 -5.81 17.93
C GLN A 475 -4.96 -6.14 16.60
N VAL A 476 -4.22 -6.39 15.52
CA VAL A 476 -4.82 -6.80 14.23
C VAL A 476 -5.51 -8.16 14.36
N GLN A 477 -4.91 -9.11 15.07
CA GLN A 477 -5.54 -10.41 15.39
C GLN A 477 -6.83 -10.28 16.20
N ARG A 478 -6.88 -9.29 17.11
CA ARG A 478 -8.11 -8.95 17.83
C ARG A 478 -9.21 -8.48 16.88
N TYR A 479 -8.91 -7.62 15.91
CA TYR A 479 -9.86 -7.22 14.86
C TYR A 479 -10.32 -8.41 14.01
N ALA A 480 -9.40 -9.28 13.60
CA ALA A 480 -9.71 -10.48 12.85
C ALA A 480 -10.77 -11.36 13.55
N ARG A 481 -10.59 -11.59 14.84
CA ARG A 481 -11.53 -12.35 15.65
C ARG A 481 -12.88 -11.64 15.85
N LEU A 482 -12.83 -10.37 16.28
CA LEU A 482 -14.04 -9.64 16.70
C LEU A 482 -14.96 -9.27 15.53
N TYR A 483 -14.38 -8.87 14.41
CA TYR A 483 -15.15 -8.30 13.29
C TYR A 483 -15.23 -9.22 12.07
N LEU A 484 -14.17 -10.01 11.80
CA LEU A 484 -14.10 -10.82 10.61
C LEU A 484 -14.42 -12.31 10.84
N GLY A 485 -14.55 -12.74 12.10
CA GLY A 485 -14.83 -14.14 12.45
C GLY A 485 -13.71 -15.08 12.03
N LEU A 486 -12.46 -14.61 12.00
CA LEU A 486 -11.28 -15.39 11.67
C LEU A 486 -10.63 -15.93 12.95
N ASP A 487 -10.00 -17.10 12.82
CA ASP A 487 -9.08 -17.57 13.85
C ASP A 487 -7.86 -16.63 13.90
N PRO A 488 -7.61 -15.91 15.01
CA PRO A 488 -6.50 -14.98 15.11
C PRO A 488 -5.14 -15.63 14.88
N HIS A 489 -5.01 -16.93 15.15
CA HIS A 489 -3.76 -17.68 14.98
C HIS A 489 -3.38 -17.88 13.50
N THR A 490 -4.35 -17.79 12.60
CA THR A 490 -4.09 -17.86 11.15
C THR A 490 -3.59 -16.53 10.58
N VAL A 491 -3.70 -15.43 11.34
CA VAL A 491 -3.35 -14.08 10.86
C VAL A 491 -1.92 -13.72 11.24
N GLU A 492 -1.06 -13.60 10.24
CA GLU A 492 0.31 -13.11 10.37
C GLU A 492 0.39 -11.61 10.04
N VAL A 493 1.15 -10.88 10.85
CA VAL A 493 1.36 -9.45 10.70
C VAL A 493 2.83 -9.11 10.86
N THR A 494 3.42 -8.43 9.89
CA THR A 494 4.80 -7.93 9.95
C THR A 494 4.89 -6.48 9.49
N LEU A 495 5.97 -5.81 9.84
CA LEU A 495 6.29 -4.44 9.44
C LEU A 495 7.53 -4.49 8.53
N PRO A 496 7.34 -4.73 7.21
CA PRO A 496 8.43 -5.12 6.31
C PRO A 496 9.49 -4.04 6.14
N TRP A 497 9.10 -2.75 6.14
CA TRP A 497 10.03 -1.62 5.99
C TRP A 497 10.55 -1.06 7.32
N ARG A 498 10.36 -1.81 8.42
CA ARG A 498 10.78 -1.40 9.76
C ARG A 498 10.28 -0.01 10.14
N ARG A 499 9.10 0.36 9.66
CA ARG A 499 8.37 1.58 10.01
C ARG A 499 6.89 1.26 10.18
N LEU A 500 6.14 2.14 10.82
CA LEU A 500 4.72 1.90 11.10
C LEU A 500 3.80 2.16 9.89
N PHE A 501 4.33 2.71 8.80
CA PHE A 501 3.48 3.06 7.65
C PHE A 501 3.03 1.83 6.85
N GLU A 502 3.91 0.88 6.61
CA GLU A 502 3.56 -0.36 5.92
C GLU A 502 3.29 -1.51 6.89
N VAL A 503 2.29 -2.29 6.57
CA VAL A 503 2.02 -3.58 7.21
C VAL A 503 1.90 -4.67 6.15
N ALA A 504 2.39 -5.85 6.44
CA ALA A 504 2.10 -7.05 5.68
C ALA A 504 1.15 -7.93 6.50
N VAL A 505 -0.02 -8.22 5.93
CA VAL A 505 -1.01 -9.13 6.51
C VAL A 505 -1.12 -10.36 5.63
N GLN A 506 -0.99 -11.53 6.24
CA GLN A 506 -1.22 -12.81 5.59
C GLN A 506 -2.19 -13.66 6.41
N ILE A 507 -3.06 -14.40 5.75
CA ILE A 507 -3.98 -15.34 6.38
C ILE A 507 -3.60 -16.75 5.91
N ARG A 508 -3.13 -17.57 6.86
CA ARG A 508 -2.73 -18.96 6.58
C ARG A 508 -3.96 -19.88 6.53
N PRO A 509 -3.94 -20.95 5.72
CA PRO A 509 -4.97 -21.99 5.76
C PRO A 509 -5.09 -22.59 7.17
N GLN A 510 -6.32 -22.91 7.59
CA GLN A 510 -6.57 -23.67 8.82
C GLN A 510 -5.90 -25.06 8.68
N GLY A 511 -4.94 -25.35 9.54
CA GLY A 511 -4.18 -26.61 9.52
C GLY A 511 -2.66 -26.42 9.46
N ASP A 512 -2.19 -25.27 8.97
CA ASP A 512 -0.76 -24.91 8.92
C ASP A 512 -0.28 -24.10 10.14
N VAL A 513 -1.05 -24.13 11.25
CA VAL A 513 -0.67 -23.46 12.49
C VAL A 513 0.29 -24.38 13.24
N PRO A 514 1.60 -24.13 13.22
CA PRO A 514 2.53 -24.90 14.02
C PRO A 514 2.28 -24.62 15.50
N GLU A 515 2.78 -25.43 16.37
CA GLU A 515 2.92 -25.33 17.83
C GLU A 515 3.08 -23.89 18.42
N GLU A 516 2.41 -22.92 17.85
CA GLU A 516 2.53 -21.49 18.16
C GLU A 516 2.10 -21.14 19.58
N ALA A 517 1.18 -21.88 20.18
CA ALA A 517 0.85 -21.71 21.57
C ALA A 517 2.09 -21.95 22.46
N GLN A 518 2.95 -22.90 22.05
CA GLN A 518 4.17 -23.23 22.74
C GLN A 518 5.25 -22.17 22.50
N VAL A 519 5.40 -21.69 21.25
CA VAL A 519 6.31 -20.60 20.92
C VAL A 519 5.92 -19.29 21.63
N ARG A 520 4.62 -18.96 21.70
CA ARG A 520 4.12 -17.75 22.40
C ARG A 520 4.31 -17.86 23.92
N ARG A 521 4.13 -19.05 24.46
CA ARG A 521 4.40 -19.30 25.87
C ARG A 521 5.88 -19.08 26.16
N GLN A 522 6.77 -19.63 25.32
CA GLN A 522 8.21 -19.47 25.46
C GLN A 522 8.62 -17.99 25.33
N LEU A 523 8.14 -17.27 24.33
CA LEU A 523 8.43 -15.84 24.14
C LEU A 523 7.94 -14.96 25.30
N ARG A 524 6.83 -15.33 25.96
CA ARG A 524 6.34 -14.64 27.17
C ARG A 524 7.25 -14.92 28.37
N GLU A 525 7.64 -16.17 28.54
CA GLU A 525 8.54 -16.59 29.62
C GLU A 525 9.92 -15.91 29.46
N ASP A 526 10.45 -15.85 28.23
CA ASP A 526 11.70 -15.17 27.92
C ASP A 526 11.65 -13.65 28.17
N ARG A 527 10.51 -13.00 27.87
CA ARG A 527 10.29 -11.57 28.18
C ARG A 527 10.25 -11.30 29.69
N ILE A 528 9.54 -12.12 30.44
CA ILE A 528 9.49 -12.00 31.90
C ILE A 528 10.90 -12.17 32.48
N LYS A 529 11.62 -13.19 32.03
CA LYS A 529 13.01 -13.45 32.46
C LYS A 529 13.95 -12.29 32.17
N ALA A 530 13.86 -11.72 30.98
CA ALA A 530 14.68 -10.55 30.61
C ALA A 530 14.37 -9.32 31.49
N ARG A 531 13.09 -9.13 31.90
CA ARG A 531 12.71 -8.05 32.81
C ARG A 531 13.15 -8.32 34.24
N GLU A 532 13.11 -9.57 34.71
CA GLU A 532 13.67 -9.97 35.99
C GLU A 532 15.17 -9.71 36.05
N GLU A 533 15.91 -9.97 34.98
CA GLU A 533 17.35 -9.67 34.89
C GLU A 533 17.62 -8.16 34.96
N ARG A 534 16.77 -7.33 34.29
CA ARG A 534 16.84 -5.85 34.40
C ARG A 534 16.59 -5.36 35.83
N VAL A 535 15.59 -5.93 36.51
CA VAL A 535 15.31 -5.59 37.93
C VAL A 535 16.52 -5.94 38.78
N ARG A 536 17.12 -7.13 38.59
CA ARG A 536 18.31 -7.53 39.32
C ARG A 536 19.52 -6.61 39.06
N ALA A 537 19.75 -6.24 37.81
CA ALA A 537 20.82 -5.31 37.46
C ALA A 537 20.59 -3.91 38.04
N ALA A 538 19.35 -3.40 37.99
CA ALA A 538 19.02 -2.11 38.59
C ALA A 538 19.09 -2.12 40.12
N ALA A 539 18.72 -3.22 40.77
CA ALA A 539 18.88 -3.41 42.21
C ALA A 539 20.36 -3.42 42.63
N ALA A 540 21.22 -4.10 41.87
CA ALA A 540 22.67 -4.11 42.11
C ALA A 540 23.27 -2.71 41.94
N ALA A 541 22.86 -1.96 40.91
CA ALA A 541 23.31 -0.58 40.69
C ALA A 541 22.86 0.36 41.84
N LEU A 542 21.64 0.18 42.32
CA LEU A 542 21.11 0.93 43.46
C LEU A 542 21.92 0.64 44.75
N THR A 543 22.18 -0.64 45.02
CA THR A 543 22.99 -1.05 46.18
C THR A 543 24.41 -0.47 46.11
N GLN A 544 25.00 -0.44 44.90
CA GLN A 544 26.34 0.13 44.70
C GLN A 544 26.34 1.67 44.87
N ALA A 545 25.27 2.34 44.46
CA ALA A 545 25.08 3.78 44.63
C ALA A 545 24.86 4.14 46.10
N ASP A 546 24.09 3.36 46.86
CA ASP A 546 23.83 3.58 48.30
C ASP A 546 25.01 3.23 49.19
N GLY A 547 25.92 2.32 48.75
CA GLY A 547 27.16 1.98 49.48
C GLY A 547 28.24 3.07 49.50
N ASN A 548 28.07 4.16 48.76
CA ASN A 548 28.96 5.31 48.70
C ASN A 548 28.37 6.55 49.40
N GLU A 549 27.94 6.42 50.65
CA GLU A 549 27.28 7.53 51.38
C GLU A 549 28.15 8.74 51.61
N PRO A 550 27.73 9.95 51.24
CA PRO A 550 28.09 11.21 51.91
C PRO A 550 27.03 11.55 52.97
N ALA A 551 27.47 12.13 54.07
CA ALA A 551 26.68 12.41 55.29
C ALA A 551 25.53 13.43 55.12
N ASP A 552 25.34 14.06 53.97
CA ASP A 552 24.31 15.08 53.70
C ASP A 552 23.60 14.86 52.36
N GLY A 553 22.45 14.18 52.40
CA GLY A 553 21.46 14.14 51.30
C GLY A 553 21.79 13.15 50.16
N LYS A 554 20.73 12.64 49.47
CA LYS A 554 20.93 11.73 48.34
C LYS A 554 21.52 12.46 47.13
N THR A 555 22.56 11.89 46.55
CA THR A 555 23.18 12.40 45.32
C THR A 555 22.26 12.23 44.10
N PRO A 556 22.43 13.04 43.04
CA PRO A 556 21.71 12.83 41.78
C PRO A 556 21.87 11.42 41.19
N ALA A 557 23.04 10.79 41.40
CA ALA A 557 23.30 9.40 40.95
C ALA A 557 22.45 8.37 41.73
N GLN A 558 22.30 8.55 43.05
CA GLN A 558 21.45 7.68 43.89
C GLN A 558 19.98 7.84 43.55
N LEU A 559 19.52 9.07 43.27
CA LEU A 559 18.15 9.32 42.82
C LEU A 559 17.88 8.68 41.45
N ALA A 560 18.82 8.79 40.51
CA ALA A 560 18.73 8.17 39.19
C ALA A 560 18.71 6.64 39.26
N ALA A 561 19.56 6.03 40.09
CA ALA A 561 19.59 4.58 40.30
C ALA A 561 18.29 4.07 40.93
N ARG A 562 17.71 4.81 41.88
CA ARG A 562 16.44 4.48 42.50
C ARG A 562 15.28 4.57 41.49
N GLN A 563 15.23 5.61 40.70
CA GLN A 563 14.24 5.77 39.66
C GLN A 563 14.31 4.63 38.61
N ALA A 564 15.52 4.28 38.17
CA ALA A 564 15.76 3.16 37.27
C ALA A 564 15.29 1.81 37.84
N TYR A 565 15.46 1.59 39.13
CA TYR A 565 14.97 0.40 39.81
C TYR A 565 13.42 0.38 39.88
N GLU A 566 12.81 1.50 40.27
CA GLU A 566 11.34 1.64 40.34
C GLU A 566 10.69 1.45 38.96
N ASP A 567 11.30 2.00 37.93
CA ASP A 567 10.84 1.84 36.54
C ASP A 567 10.95 0.38 36.05
N ALA A 568 12.05 -0.30 36.38
CA ALA A 568 12.25 -1.72 36.03
C ALA A 568 11.25 -2.64 36.76
N VAL A 569 10.96 -2.38 38.03
CA VAL A 569 9.94 -3.12 38.82
C VAL A 569 8.54 -2.89 38.23
N ALA A 570 8.20 -1.65 37.90
CA ALA A 570 6.91 -1.33 37.30
C ALA A 570 6.73 -2.00 35.93
N ASP A 571 7.80 -2.10 35.14
CA ASP A 571 7.79 -2.77 33.83
C ASP A 571 7.59 -4.29 33.98
N LEU A 572 8.27 -4.91 34.92
CA LEU A 572 8.09 -6.33 35.25
C LEU A 572 6.66 -6.63 35.72
N GLN A 573 6.09 -5.77 36.59
CA GLN A 573 4.70 -5.92 37.06
C GLN A 573 3.70 -5.85 35.92
N ARG A 574 3.86 -4.89 35.01
CA ARG A 574 2.99 -4.77 33.82
C ARG A 574 3.01 -6.02 32.95
N GLU A 575 4.19 -6.58 32.68
CA GLU A 575 4.30 -7.79 31.86
C GLU A 575 3.72 -9.02 32.58
N THR A 576 3.93 -9.13 33.88
CA THR A 576 3.37 -10.25 34.67
C THR A 576 1.86 -10.23 34.68
N VAL A 577 1.24 -9.04 34.81
CA VAL A 577 -0.22 -8.86 34.75
C VAL A 577 -0.73 -9.17 33.34
N ALA A 578 -0.04 -8.71 32.30
CA ALA A 578 -0.40 -9.00 30.92
C ALA A 578 -0.33 -10.50 30.61
N ALA A 579 0.69 -11.19 31.13
CA ALA A 579 0.85 -12.63 30.98
C ALA A 579 -0.24 -13.43 31.74
N ALA A 580 -0.64 -12.97 32.93
CA ALA A 580 -1.74 -13.57 33.70
C ALA A 580 -3.09 -13.40 32.97
N ASN A 581 -3.38 -12.19 32.47
CA ASN A 581 -4.59 -11.92 31.72
C ASN A 581 -4.66 -12.75 30.43
N ALA A 582 -3.53 -12.94 29.74
CA ALA A 582 -3.46 -13.79 28.55
C ALA A 582 -3.71 -15.27 28.85
N ARG A 583 -3.31 -15.76 30.04
CA ARG A 583 -3.64 -17.12 30.50
C ARG A 583 -5.14 -17.27 30.76
N THR A 584 -5.76 -16.31 31.45
CA THR A 584 -7.19 -16.35 31.77
C THR A 584 -8.03 -16.35 30.48
N ILE A 585 -7.66 -15.52 29.50
CA ILE A 585 -8.34 -15.48 28.20
C ILE A 585 -8.19 -16.82 27.48
N GLN A 586 -7.01 -17.41 27.47
CA GLN A 586 -6.77 -18.72 26.84
C GLN A 586 -7.58 -19.84 27.52
N GLU A 587 -7.65 -19.86 28.83
CA GLU A 587 -8.45 -20.81 29.58
C GLU A 587 -9.97 -20.65 29.33
N GLU A 588 -10.46 -19.43 29.19
CA GLU A 588 -11.84 -19.14 28.82
C GLU A 588 -12.16 -19.57 27.38
N GLU A 589 -11.21 -19.36 26.45
CA GLU A 589 -11.33 -19.79 25.06
C GLU A 589 -11.35 -21.33 24.94
N GLU A 590 -10.48 -22.03 25.66
CA GLU A 590 -10.47 -23.50 25.72
C GLU A 590 -11.75 -24.06 26.30
N ARG A 591 -12.31 -23.44 27.37
CA ARG A 591 -13.62 -23.79 27.93
C ARG A 591 -14.76 -23.55 26.93
N ALA A 592 -14.75 -22.42 26.24
CA ALA A 592 -15.75 -22.09 25.23
C ALA A 592 -15.71 -23.08 24.05
N GLN A 593 -14.51 -23.49 23.63
CA GLN A 593 -14.33 -24.48 22.58
C GLN A 593 -14.78 -25.87 23.00
N THR A 594 -14.49 -26.26 24.24
CA THR A 594 -14.97 -27.52 24.84
C THR A 594 -16.49 -27.56 24.90
N LEU A 595 -17.13 -26.46 25.28
CA LEU A 595 -18.59 -26.34 25.33
C LEU A 595 -19.24 -26.40 23.93
N ARG A 596 -18.59 -25.88 22.89
CA ARG A 596 -19.09 -25.95 21.50
C ARG A 596 -18.96 -27.35 20.89
N THR A 597 -17.97 -28.13 21.31
CA THR A 597 -17.76 -29.51 20.84
C THR A 597 -18.51 -30.54 21.64
N TRP A 598 -19.08 -30.15 22.79
CA TRP A 598 -19.87 -31.04 23.65
C TRP A 598 -21.24 -31.31 23.02
N GLN A 599 -21.40 -32.47 22.38
CA GLN A 599 -22.72 -33.01 22.02
C GLN A 599 -23.19 -33.94 23.12
N PRO A 600 -24.41 -33.76 23.67
CA PRO A 600 -24.96 -34.75 24.60
C PRO A 600 -25.10 -36.07 23.87
N ARG A 601 -24.49 -37.12 24.41
CA ARG A 601 -24.74 -38.48 23.93
C ARG A 601 -26.24 -38.74 24.11
N ARG A 602 -26.95 -38.97 23.02
CA ARG A 602 -28.29 -39.55 23.03
C ARG A 602 -28.23 -41.05 23.27
#